data_5417a98e1aa51437e53acf07a0f59ee0
#
_entry.id   5417a98e1aa51437e53acf07a0f59ee0
#
_cell.length_a   1.000
_cell.length_b   1.000
_cell.length_c   1.000
_cell.angle_alpha   90.00
_cell.angle_beta   90.00
_cell.angle_gamma   90.00
#
_symmetry.space_group_name_H-M   'P 1'
#
loop_
_entity.id
_entity.type
_entity.pdbx_description
1 polymer ?
#
loop_
_entity_poly.entity_id
_entity_poly.type
_entity_poly.pdbx_seq_one_letter_code
_entity_poly.pdbx_strand_id
1 'polypeptide(L)'
;SDAIDVDASLGRLDLRSGIEVFVFDSTESLVAQNAGAAARNNVGAEDDTALISDGLSWLWGLLSRPFESAATADPAPLAEQLQPLVSGALVGGTKVRNDLVGTGGTLFSVATPIVQNGLPVGVVAVTSAAGEIDKLVRGERERVLQMFVIATLVSIGLSLVLASTIANPLSDLAAAAELGRDKDARKMNPGRIRIPDLTARPDEIGRLSGALRGMVSALYNRIDGNEQFAADVAHEIKNPLASLRSAVGTLRLIKREDQREKLLDVIDHDVRRLDRLVSDISNASRLDSELVKEEEEPFDLLMMISNLGQYLGEDARKRGIDFITDLPEQPIIVHGLEARLAQVFVNLISNAVSFCEDGDAIRVWARKRENRVLVVVEDTGPGIPEQALSKIFKRFYSQRPEEHFGNNSGLGLAISKQIVEAHGGVIWAENIRPTDADISSDPLGARFVVGLPT
;
A
#
# COMPACT_ATOMS: atom_id res chain seq x y z
N SER A 1 -4.22 61.20 82.52
CA SER A 1 -3.61 60.21 81.66
C SER A 1 -4.72 59.46 80.97
N ASP A 2 -4.98 59.83 79.75
CA ASP A 2 -5.95 59.18 78.90
C ASP A 2 -5.39 57.77 78.56
N ALA A 3 -5.97 56.73 79.15
CA ALA A 3 -5.75 55.40 78.74
C ALA A 3 -6.39 55.25 77.33
N ILE A 4 -5.57 55.07 76.33
CA ILE A 4 -6.03 54.80 74.97
C ILE A 4 -6.80 53.52 75.08
N ASP A 5 -8.10 53.56 74.78
CA ASP A 5 -8.96 52.39 74.65
C ASP A 5 -8.52 51.66 73.41
N VAL A 6 -7.72 50.58 73.59
CA VAL A 6 -7.11 49.78 72.50
C VAL A 6 -8.19 49.06 71.73
N ASP A 7 -9.25 48.61 72.42
CA ASP A 7 -10.36 47.87 71.80
C ASP A 7 -11.20 48.78 70.84
N ALA A 8 -11.48 50.03 71.31
CA ALA A 8 -12.17 51.03 70.48
C ALA A 8 -11.33 51.48 69.27
N SER A 9 -9.99 51.47 69.38
CA SER A 9 -9.07 51.86 68.35
C SER A 9 -8.93 50.77 67.33
N LEU A 10 -8.88 49.52 67.74
CA LEU A 10 -8.89 48.35 66.86
C LEU A 10 -10.22 48.17 66.11
N GLY A 11 -11.33 48.43 66.80
CA GLY A 11 -12.66 48.32 66.16
C GLY A 11 -12.93 49.29 64.98
N ARG A 12 -12.11 50.37 64.85
CA ARG A 12 -12.17 51.34 63.73
C ARG A 12 -11.34 50.93 62.50
N LEU A 13 -10.53 49.91 62.64
CA LEU A 13 -9.76 49.42 61.47
C LEU A 13 -10.66 48.67 60.52
N ASP A 14 -10.70 49.13 59.28
CA ASP A 14 -11.35 48.43 58.19
C ASP A 14 -10.43 47.30 57.68
N LEU A 15 -10.57 46.11 58.30
CA LEU A 15 -9.76 44.96 57.99
C LEU A 15 -10.39 44.15 56.80
N ARG A 16 -9.58 43.74 55.90
CA ARG A 16 -10.01 42.78 54.86
C ARG A 16 -10.56 41.49 55.46
N SER A 17 -11.58 40.93 54.86
CA SER A 17 -12.17 39.67 55.30
C SER A 17 -11.11 38.59 55.51
N GLY A 18 -11.16 37.93 56.67
CA GLY A 18 -10.26 36.84 57.06
C GLY A 18 -8.91 37.29 57.62
N ILE A 19 -8.61 38.57 57.67
CA ILE A 19 -7.44 39.07 58.37
C ILE A 19 -7.86 39.32 59.88
N GLU A 20 -7.06 38.77 60.76
CA GLU A 20 -7.26 38.97 62.19
C GLU A 20 -6.05 39.71 62.78
N VAL A 21 -6.33 40.63 63.65
CA VAL A 21 -5.32 41.44 64.39
C VAL A 21 -5.47 41.17 65.83
N PHE A 22 -4.37 40.84 66.51
CA PHE A 22 -4.26 40.56 67.92
C PHE A 22 -3.29 41.55 68.54
N VAL A 23 -3.62 42.12 69.73
CA VAL A 23 -2.72 43.01 70.51
C VAL A 23 -2.46 42.35 71.85
N PHE A 24 -1.18 42.14 72.11
CA PHE A 24 -0.69 41.57 73.36
C PHE A 24 0.05 42.67 74.16
N ASP A 25 -0.01 42.58 75.47
CA ASP A 25 0.77 43.44 76.36
C ASP A 25 2.22 42.96 76.55
N SER A 26 3.01 43.64 77.34
CA SER A 26 4.37 43.24 77.64
C SER A 26 4.51 41.98 78.50
N THR A 27 3.39 41.46 79.04
CA THR A 27 3.29 40.15 79.74
C THR A 27 2.78 39.01 78.85
N GLU A 28 2.70 39.23 77.55
CA GLU A 28 2.19 38.26 76.54
C GLU A 28 0.69 37.94 76.69
N SER A 29 -0.06 38.75 77.47
CA SER A 29 -1.51 38.59 77.64
C SER A 29 -2.26 39.28 76.51
N LEU A 30 -3.30 38.62 75.97
CA LEU A 30 -4.15 39.21 74.93
C LEU A 30 -4.96 40.37 75.47
N VAL A 31 -4.78 41.55 74.92
CA VAL A 31 -5.47 42.79 75.30
C VAL A 31 -6.69 43.06 74.46
N ALA A 32 -6.56 42.89 73.18
CA ALA A 32 -7.62 43.16 72.22
C ALA A 32 -7.47 42.31 70.95
N GLN A 33 -8.57 42.02 70.33
CA GLN A 33 -8.57 41.38 69.00
C GLN A 33 -9.67 41.95 68.08
N ASN A 34 -9.37 42.05 66.81
CA ASN A 34 -10.35 42.42 65.78
C ASN A 34 -10.19 41.50 64.55
N ALA A 35 -11.31 41.07 64.03
CA ALA A 35 -11.35 40.26 62.84
C ALA A 35 -12.09 41.01 61.73
N GLY A 36 -11.55 41.03 60.56
CA GLY A 36 -12.22 41.55 59.36
C GLY A 36 -13.56 40.86 59.14
N ALA A 37 -14.61 41.61 58.85
CA ALA A 37 -15.94 41.10 58.64
C ALA A 37 -15.92 40.01 57.56
N ALA A 38 -16.49 38.83 57.86
CA ALA A 38 -16.60 37.75 56.87
C ALA A 38 -17.29 38.27 55.60
N ALA A 39 -16.62 38.24 54.45
CA ALA A 39 -17.24 38.59 53.22
C ALA A 39 -18.47 37.65 52.99
N ARG A 40 -19.64 38.26 52.82
CA ARG A 40 -20.80 37.52 52.36
C ARG A 40 -20.38 36.89 51.05
N ASN A 41 -20.24 35.59 51.02
CA ASN A 41 -20.00 34.80 49.80
C ASN A 41 -21.12 35.09 48.80
N ASN A 42 -20.97 36.08 47.97
CA ASN A 42 -21.61 36.11 46.66
C ASN A 42 -20.79 35.16 45.78
N VAL A 43 -21.06 33.87 45.92
CA VAL A 43 -20.72 32.90 44.90
C VAL A 43 -21.65 33.25 43.75
N GLY A 44 -21.17 34.13 42.87
CA GLY A 44 -21.76 34.32 41.56
C GLY A 44 -21.72 32.97 40.85
N ALA A 45 -22.90 32.49 40.48
CA ALA A 45 -23.05 31.42 39.57
C ALA A 45 -22.44 31.82 38.22
N GLU A 46 -21.32 31.29 37.88
CA GLU A 46 -20.71 31.12 36.56
C GLU A 46 -20.13 29.70 36.62
N ASP A 47 -20.68 28.71 35.90
CA ASP A 47 -20.67 28.48 34.53
C ASP A 47 -21.31 27.13 34.14
N ASP A 48 -22.07 27.14 33.09
CA ASP A 48 -22.66 25.98 32.42
C ASP A 48 -21.67 25.15 31.58
N THR A 49 -20.39 25.18 31.91
CA THR A 49 -19.37 24.37 31.17
C THR A 49 -18.72 23.28 32.02
N ALA A 50 -19.34 22.92 33.13
CA ALA A 50 -18.71 22.13 34.20
C ALA A 50 -18.82 20.60 34.06
N LEU A 51 -19.46 20.05 33.05
CA LEU A 51 -19.65 18.57 32.92
C LEU A 51 -18.34 17.78 32.89
N ILE A 52 -17.29 18.36 32.29
CA ILE A 52 -15.98 17.70 32.21
C ILE A 52 -15.18 17.92 33.50
N SER A 53 -15.25 19.10 34.08
CA SER A 53 -14.56 19.40 35.34
C SER A 53 -15.21 18.70 36.54
N ASP A 54 -16.52 18.54 36.55
CA ASP A 54 -17.26 17.78 37.57
C ASP A 54 -16.99 16.28 37.47
N GLY A 55 -16.92 15.72 36.27
CA GLY A 55 -16.52 14.33 36.07
C GLY A 55 -15.07 14.07 36.49
N LEU A 56 -14.17 15.01 36.20
CA LEU A 56 -12.76 14.92 36.59
C LEU A 56 -12.54 15.13 38.10
N SER A 57 -13.27 16.04 38.73
CA SER A 57 -13.21 16.25 40.18
C SER A 57 -13.81 15.07 40.95
N TRP A 58 -14.86 14.45 40.43
CA TRP A 58 -15.41 13.19 40.96
C TRP A 58 -14.38 12.05 40.88
N LEU A 59 -13.74 11.88 39.71
CA LEU A 59 -12.72 10.85 39.48
C LEU A 59 -11.50 11.09 40.39
N TRP A 60 -11.10 12.35 40.55
CA TRP A 60 -10.01 12.73 41.43
C TRP A 60 -10.36 12.47 42.90
N GLY A 61 -11.57 12.82 43.33
CA GLY A 61 -12.06 12.49 44.68
C GLY A 61 -12.06 11.01 44.99
N LEU A 62 -12.24 10.17 43.95
CA LEU A 62 -12.14 8.70 44.08
C LEU A 62 -10.68 8.25 44.25
N LEU A 63 -9.75 8.84 43.47
CA LEU A 63 -8.33 8.47 43.46
C LEU A 63 -7.54 9.07 44.61
N SER A 64 -7.92 10.27 45.14
CA SER A 64 -7.23 10.95 46.20
C SER A 64 -7.60 10.50 47.62
N ARG A 65 -8.73 9.85 47.79
CA ARG A 65 -9.20 9.31 49.08
C ARG A 65 -8.17 8.51 49.90
N PRO A 66 -7.30 7.70 49.31
CA PRO A 66 -6.26 6.96 50.04
C PRO A 66 -5.11 7.86 50.55
N PHE A 67 -4.97 9.07 50.03
CA PHE A 67 -3.86 9.99 50.32
C PHE A 67 -4.27 11.19 51.21
N GLU A 68 -5.53 11.34 51.53
CA GLU A 68 -5.99 12.31 52.53
C GLU A 68 -5.67 11.75 53.91
N SER A 69 -4.54 12.17 54.44
CA SER A 69 -4.26 11.99 55.87
C SER A 69 -5.39 12.62 56.68
N ALA A 70 -6.00 11.85 57.55
CA ALA A 70 -6.99 12.31 58.50
C ALA A 70 -6.38 13.45 59.29
N ALA A 71 -6.83 14.67 59.01
CA ALA A 71 -6.54 15.83 59.87
C ALA A 71 -7.33 15.62 61.19
N THR A 72 -6.64 15.16 62.17
CA THR A 72 -7.13 14.95 63.51
C THR A 72 -6.83 16.19 64.37
N ALA A 73 -7.83 16.57 65.13
CA ALA A 73 -7.89 17.54 66.16
C ALA A 73 -8.16 18.99 65.73
N ASP A 74 -9.18 19.58 66.39
CA ASP A 74 -9.41 21.05 66.39
C ASP A 74 -8.12 21.75 66.78
N PRO A 75 -7.64 22.69 65.96
CA PRO A 75 -6.43 23.41 66.27
C PRO A 75 -6.65 24.26 67.55
N ALA A 76 -5.62 24.35 68.42
CA ALA A 76 -5.66 25.21 69.59
C ALA A 76 -6.05 26.65 69.19
N PRO A 77 -6.67 27.42 70.12
CA PRO A 77 -7.06 28.81 69.82
C PRO A 77 -5.89 29.62 69.22
N LEU A 78 -6.20 30.42 68.18
CA LEU A 78 -5.18 31.13 67.44
C LEU A 78 -4.26 32.01 68.30
N ALA A 79 -4.83 32.59 69.36
CA ALA A 79 -4.09 33.37 70.32
C ALA A 79 -2.98 32.58 71.09
N GLU A 80 -3.24 31.25 71.36
CA GLU A 80 -2.22 30.39 71.97
C GLU A 80 -1.13 30.01 70.99
N GLN A 81 -1.50 29.79 69.74
CA GLN A 81 -0.53 29.47 68.66
C GLN A 81 0.39 30.66 68.38
N LEU A 82 -0.05 31.88 68.59
CA LEU A 82 0.72 33.11 68.38
C LEU A 82 1.69 33.42 69.55
N GLN A 83 1.55 32.85 70.74
CA GLN A 83 2.43 33.11 71.88
C GLN A 83 3.92 32.98 71.59
N PRO A 84 4.42 31.92 70.94
CA PRO A 84 5.86 31.82 70.64
C PRO A 84 6.34 32.90 69.66
N LEU A 85 5.44 33.43 68.82
CA LEU A 85 5.73 34.50 67.86
C LEU A 85 5.79 35.84 68.60
N VAL A 86 4.91 36.07 69.58
CA VAL A 86 4.81 37.23 70.40
C VAL A 86 6.02 37.34 71.29
N SER A 87 6.42 36.29 72.04
CA SER A 87 7.63 36.28 72.86
C SER A 87 8.89 36.54 72.03
N GLY A 88 8.96 35.94 70.82
CA GLY A 88 10.05 36.18 69.87
C GLY A 88 10.12 37.63 69.37
N ALA A 89 8.96 38.30 69.24
CA ALA A 89 8.88 39.70 68.81
C ALA A 89 9.25 40.70 69.90
N LEU A 90 8.93 40.43 71.14
CA LEU A 90 9.30 41.25 72.27
C LEU A 90 10.84 41.38 72.49
N VAL A 91 11.56 40.26 72.16
CA VAL A 91 13.01 40.22 72.42
C VAL A 91 13.80 40.58 71.14
N GLY A 92 13.32 40.19 69.94
CA GLY A 92 14.11 40.21 68.73
C GLY A 92 13.56 41.07 67.59
N GLY A 93 12.52 41.90 67.79
CA GLY A 93 11.87 42.72 66.77
C GLY A 93 10.86 41.91 65.95
N THR A 94 10.47 42.40 64.75
CA THR A 94 9.44 41.80 63.95
C THR A 94 9.76 40.36 63.59
N LYS A 95 8.81 39.42 63.78
CA LYS A 95 8.89 38.02 63.44
C LYS A 95 7.77 37.63 62.51
N VAL A 96 8.08 36.71 61.57
CA VAL A 96 7.13 36.14 60.57
C VAL A 96 7.10 34.65 60.77
N ARG A 97 5.91 34.07 60.68
CA ARG A 97 5.67 32.64 60.79
C ARG A 97 4.62 32.22 59.78
N ASN A 98 4.79 31.02 59.14
CA ASN A 98 3.94 30.52 58.08
C ASN A 98 3.41 29.09 58.31
N ASP A 99 3.53 28.61 59.57
CA ASP A 99 3.15 27.21 59.90
C ASP A 99 1.95 27.15 60.91
N LEU A 100 1.26 28.26 61.16
CA LEU A 100 0.06 28.25 61.97
C LEU A 100 -1.12 27.65 61.25
N VAL A 101 -1.92 26.87 61.92
CA VAL A 101 -3.10 26.18 61.35
C VAL A 101 -4.36 26.83 61.94
N GLY A 102 -5.14 27.48 61.08
CA GLY A 102 -6.47 27.97 61.39
C GLY A 102 -7.58 27.02 60.93
N THR A 103 -8.81 27.32 61.28
CA THR A 103 -10.01 26.52 60.95
C THR A 103 -10.26 26.38 59.40
N GLY A 104 -9.51 27.08 58.56
CA GLY A 104 -9.64 27.09 57.12
C GLY A 104 -8.38 26.71 56.34
N GLY A 105 -7.27 26.37 56.99
CA GLY A 105 -5.99 26.05 56.35
C GLY A 105 -4.80 26.79 56.97
N THR A 106 -3.70 26.86 56.24
CA THR A 106 -2.45 27.50 56.72
C THR A 106 -2.58 29.00 56.76
N LEU A 107 -2.04 29.57 57.81
CA LEU A 107 -2.02 31.03 58.11
C LEU A 107 -0.61 31.57 58.04
N PHE A 108 -0.47 32.76 57.49
CA PHE A 108 0.72 33.60 57.64
C PHE A 108 0.52 34.59 58.75
N SER A 109 1.45 34.68 59.71
CA SER A 109 1.37 35.56 60.86
C SER A 109 2.63 36.39 60.93
N VAL A 110 2.44 37.69 61.28
CA VAL A 110 3.52 38.64 61.53
C VAL A 110 3.27 39.27 62.89
N ALA A 111 4.25 39.25 63.76
CA ALA A 111 4.22 39.94 65.06
C ALA A 111 5.28 41.05 65.11
N THR A 112 4.87 42.23 65.49
CA THR A 112 5.74 43.40 65.55
C THR A 112 5.60 44.07 66.95
N PRO A 113 6.68 44.38 67.63
CA PRO A 113 6.63 45.05 68.94
C PRO A 113 6.17 46.51 68.84
N ILE A 114 5.31 46.94 69.74
CA ILE A 114 4.95 48.32 69.91
C ILE A 114 5.99 48.94 70.93
N VAL A 115 6.78 49.91 70.44
CA VAL A 115 7.86 50.47 71.19
C VAL A 115 7.49 51.89 71.63
N GLN A 116 7.61 52.19 72.94
CA GLN A 116 7.44 53.53 73.50
C GLN A 116 8.70 53.88 74.29
N ASN A 117 9.32 55.02 74.01
CA ASN A 117 10.59 55.47 74.64
C ASN A 117 11.73 54.42 74.59
N GLY A 118 11.80 53.63 73.52
CA GLY A 118 12.84 52.59 73.33
C GLY A 118 12.58 51.26 74.06
N LEU A 119 11.47 51.14 74.78
CA LEU A 119 11.06 49.87 75.42
C LEU A 119 9.82 49.29 74.79
N PRO A 120 9.77 47.96 74.58
CA PRO A 120 8.57 47.32 74.06
C PRO A 120 7.46 47.30 75.08
N VAL A 121 6.33 47.89 74.77
CA VAL A 121 5.15 48.00 75.65
C VAL A 121 4.03 46.98 75.22
N GLY A 122 4.19 46.32 74.13
CA GLY A 122 3.25 45.32 73.65
C GLY A 122 3.66 44.78 72.21
N VAL A 123 2.86 43.92 71.70
CA VAL A 123 3.06 43.34 70.38
C VAL A 123 1.74 43.34 69.59
N VAL A 124 1.78 43.73 68.31
CA VAL A 124 0.69 43.54 67.38
C VAL A 124 1.01 42.31 66.50
N ALA A 125 0.12 41.31 66.49
CA ALA A 125 0.18 40.19 65.58
C ALA A 125 -0.95 40.29 64.60
N VAL A 126 -0.63 40.10 63.30
CA VAL A 126 -1.58 40.11 62.21
C VAL A 126 -1.51 38.75 61.53
N THR A 127 -2.65 38.12 61.31
CA THR A 127 -2.76 36.86 60.58
C THR A 127 -3.46 37.06 59.25
N SER A 128 -3.02 36.34 58.23
CA SER A 128 -3.68 36.29 56.90
C SER A 128 -5.00 35.56 57.00
N ALA A 129 -5.84 35.65 55.91
CA ALA A 129 -7.01 34.82 55.75
C ALA A 129 -6.60 33.34 55.64
N ALA A 130 -7.22 32.50 56.48
CA ALA A 130 -6.94 31.07 56.52
C ALA A 130 -7.27 30.40 55.19
N GLY A 131 -6.32 29.68 54.63
CA GLY A 131 -6.52 28.87 53.42
C GLY A 131 -6.65 29.62 52.10
N GLU A 132 -6.45 30.97 52.06
CA GLU A 132 -6.52 31.74 50.83
C GLU A 132 -5.44 31.29 49.84
N ILE A 133 -4.23 31.10 50.31
CA ILE A 133 -3.11 30.58 49.50
C ILE A 133 -3.34 29.12 49.10
N ASP A 134 -3.86 28.33 50.04
CA ASP A 134 -4.16 26.92 49.77
C ASP A 134 -5.27 26.76 48.71
N LYS A 135 -6.24 27.67 48.64
CA LYS A 135 -7.26 27.71 47.58
C LYS A 135 -6.65 28.08 46.23
N LEU A 136 -5.79 29.08 46.15
CA LEU A 136 -5.08 29.49 44.96
C LEU A 136 -4.19 28.35 44.43
N VAL A 137 -3.41 27.74 45.32
CA VAL A 137 -2.53 26.62 44.96
C VAL A 137 -3.33 25.41 44.51
N ARG A 138 -4.48 25.10 45.14
CA ARG A 138 -5.37 24.04 44.70
C ARG A 138 -5.94 24.33 43.32
N GLY A 139 -6.46 25.51 43.07
CA GLY A 139 -6.99 25.92 41.79
C GLY A 139 -5.97 25.80 40.64
N GLU A 140 -4.72 26.21 40.89
CA GLU A 140 -3.65 26.06 39.91
C GLU A 140 -3.27 24.56 39.67
N ARG A 141 -3.22 23.77 40.76
CA ARG A 141 -2.97 22.31 40.62
C ARG A 141 -4.09 21.62 39.86
N GLU A 142 -5.35 21.96 40.12
CA GLU A 142 -6.50 21.39 39.34
C GLU A 142 -6.41 21.79 37.91
N ARG A 143 -6.08 23.02 37.56
CA ARG A 143 -5.93 23.47 36.19
C ARG A 143 -4.80 22.72 35.43
N VAL A 144 -3.65 22.56 36.10
CA VAL A 144 -2.54 21.76 35.53
C VAL A 144 -2.94 20.29 35.30
N LEU A 145 -3.65 19.71 36.29
CA LEU A 145 -4.14 18.33 36.17
C LEU A 145 -5.14 18.17 35.02
N GLN A 146 -6.10 19.09 34.90
CA GLN A 146 -7.07 19.11 33.81
C GLN A 146 -6.36 19.17 32.46
N MET A 147 -5.38 20.06 32.27
CA MET A 147 -4.59 20.12 31.02
C MET A 147 -3.84 18.84 30.77
N PHE A 148 -3.26 18.18 31.76
CA PHE A 148 -2.56 16.91 31.62
C PHE A 148 -3.50 15.76 31.18
N VAL A 149 -4.69 15.68 31.81
CA VAL A 149 -5.68 14.66 31.45
C VAL A 149 -6.19 14.85 30.00
N ILE A 150 -6.51 16.13 29.66
CA ILE A 150 -6.96 16.43 28.29
C ILE A 150 -5.88 16.07 27.25
N ALA A 151 -4.63 16.48 27.51
CA ALA A 151 -3.50 16.17 26.63
C ALA A 151 -3.29 14.65 26.47
N THR A 152 -3.45 13.91 27.59
CA THR A 152 -3.34 12.44 27.56
C THR A 152 -4.46 11.80 26.74
N LEU A 153 -5.71 12.24 26.94
CA LEU A 153 -6.87 11.73 26.16
C LEU A 153 -6.73 12.04 24.67
N VAL A 154 -6.30 13.26 24.32
CA VAL A 154 -6.03 13.65 22.94
C VAL A 154 -4.90 12.79 22.35
N SER A 155 -3.83 12.55 23.10
CA SER A 155 -2.72 11.70 22.65
C SER A 155 -3.15 10.26 22.41
N ILE A 156 -3.95 9.68 23.30
CA ILE A 156 -4.52 8.34 23.12
C ILE A 156 -5.43 8.30 21.88
N GLY A 157 -6.33 9.28 21.76
CA GLY A 157 -7.22 9.39 20.61
C GLY A 157 -6.46 9.47 19.28
N LEU A 158 -5.43 10.34 19.22
CA LEU A 158 -4.59 10.47 18.04
C LEU A 158 -3.81 9.19 17.73
N SER A 159 -3.30 8.50 18.76
CA SER A 159 -2.60 7.21 18.59
C SER A 159 -3.52 6.12 18.03
N LEU A 160 -4.77 6.04 18.49
CA LEU A 160 -5.76 5.10 17.98
C LEU A 160 -6.14 5.40 16.52
N VAL A 161 -6.30 6.68 16.18
CA VAL A 161 -6.54 7.12 14.81
C VAL A 161 -5.35 6.74 13.91
N LEU A 162 -4.13 7.04 14.36
CA LEU A 162 -2.91 6.69 13.60
C LEU A 162 -2.76 5.18 13.41
N ALA A 163 -3.02 4.39 14.45
CA ALA A 163 -2.99 2.93 14.38
C ALA A 163 -4.01 2.40 13.37
N SER A 164 -5.26 2.88 13.42
CA SER A 164 -6.32 2.39 12.55
C SER A 164 -6.18 2.87 11.09
N THR A 165 -5.65 4.07 10.87
CA THR A 165 -5.56 4.66 9.53
C THR A 165 -4.26 4.33 8.81
N ILE A 166 -3.17 4.12 9.51
CA ILE A 166 -1.85 3.91 8.90
C ILE A 166 -1.24 2.56 9.32
N ALA A 167 -1.07 2.32 10.62
CA ALA A 167 -0.31 1.17 11.09
C ALA A 167 -0.96 -0.18 10.76
N ASN A 168 -2.26 -0.34 11.02
CA ASN A 168 -2.96 -1.59 10.74
C ASN A 168 -3.03 -1.92 9.24
N PRO A 169 -3.46 -0.99 8.34
CA PRO A 169 -3.47 -1.26 6.91
C PRO A 169 -2.09 -1.62 6.33
N LEU A 170 -1.04 -0.96 6.81
CA LEU A 170 0.32 -1.26 6.39
C LEU A 170 0.79 -2.63 6.88
N SER A 171 0.46 -3.00 8.12
CA SER A 171 0.73 -4.32 8.68
C SER A 171 0.01 -5.42 7.90
N ASP A 172 -1.26 -5.20 7.53
CA ASP A 172 -2.05 -6.16 6.74
C ASP A 172 -1.45 -6.37 5.34
N LEU A 173 -1.01 -5.29 4.69
CA LEU A 173 -0.32 -5.38 3.40
C LEU A 173 1.02 -6.10 3.51
N ALA A 174 1.80 -5.84 4.56
CA ALA A 174 3.07 -6.50 4.82
C ALA A 174 2.87 -8.01 5.08
N ALA A 175 1.91 -8.37 5.93
CA ALA A 175 1.58 -9.77 6.21
C ALA A 175 1.13 -10.52 4.95
N ALA A 176 0.31 -9.89 4.10
CA ALA A 176 -0.10 -10.47 2.82
C ALA A 176 1.09 -10.66 1.87
N ALA A 177 2.04 -9.73 1.84
CA ALA A 177 3.26 -9.84 1.03
C ALA A 177 4.21 -10.94 1.56
N GLU A 178 4.34 -11.10 2.87
CA GLU A 178 5.14 -12.15 3.49
C GLU A 178 4.60 -13.55 3.20
N LEU A 179 3.27 -13.74 3.26
CA LEU A 179 2.63 -15.00 2.85
C LEU A 179 2.98 -15.36 1.40
N GLY A 180 3.19 -14.36 0.54
CA GLY A 180 3.66 -14.56 -0.85
C GLY A 180 5.07 -15.10 -0.94
N ARG A 181 5.93 -14.82 0.02
CA ARG A 181 7.35 -15.22 0.03
C ARG A 181 7.57 -16.61 0.62
N ASP A 182 6.74 -17.02 1.56
CA ASP A 182 6.93 -18.27 2.29
C ASP A 182 6.51 -19.49 1.45
N LYS A 183 7.48 -20.34 1.09
CA LYS A 183 7.27 -21.57 0.31
C LYS A 183 6.49 -22.64 1.09
N ASP A 184 6.58 -22.65 2.40
CA ASP A 184 5.91 -23.66 3.24
C ASP A 184 4.46 -23.26 3.53
N ALA A 185 4.16 -21.98 3.65
CA ALA A 185 2.79 -21.48 3.74
C ALA A 185 1.98 -21.81 2.48
N ARG A 186 2.60 -21.85 1.29
CA ARG A 186 1.96 -22.27 0.03
C ARG A 186 1.55 -23.74 0.01
N LYS A 187 2.31 -24.62 0.69
CA LYS A 187 1.97 -26.05 0.79
C LYS A 187 0.81 -26.32 1.75
N MET A 188 0.69 -25.50 2.80
CA MET A 188 -0.35 -25.64 3.82
C MET A 188 -1.68 -24.97 3.41
N ASN A 189 -1.64 -24.00 2.54
CA ASN A 189 -2.84 -23.27 2.08
C ASN A 189 -2.72 -22.94 0.57
N PRO A 190 -3.17 -23.83 -0.33
CA PRO A 190 -3.04 -23.67 -1.78
C PRO A 190 -3.92 -22.56 -2.38
N GLY A 191 -4.57 -21.76 -1.52
CA GLY A 191 -5.37 -20.61 -1.94
C GLY A 191 -4.51 -19.48 -2.51
N ARG A 192 -5.07 -18.76 -3.49
CA ARG A 192 -4.44 -17.53 -4.01
C ARG A 192 -4.29 -16.50 -2.89
N ILE A 193 -3.10 -15.90 -2.78
CA ILE A 193 -2.84 -14.80 -1.84
C ILE A 193 -3.78 -13.65 -2.15
N ARG A 194 -4.54 -13.22 -1.14
CA ARG A 194 -5.43 -12.06 -1.26
C ARG A 194 -4.77 -10.85 -0.64
N ILE A 195 -4.40 -9.89 -1.45
CA ILE A 195 -3.98 -8.57 -0.97
C ILE A 195 -5.25 -7.79 -0.58
N PRO A 196 -5.28 -7.16 0.62
CA PRO A 196 -6.39 -6.30 1.03
C PRO A 196 -6.70 -5.24 0.00
N ASP A 197 -7.98 -5.02 -0.31
CA ASP A 197 -8.39 -4.01 -1.27
C ASP A 197 -8.55 -2.65 -0.58
N LEU A 198 -7.52 -1.84 -0.67
CA LEU A 198 -7.48 -0.48 -0.15
C LEU A 198 -7.47 0.57 -1.27
N THR A 199 -7.80 0.19 -2.50
CA THR A 199 -7.74 1.07 -3.69
C THR A 199 -8.72 2.26 -3.63
N ALA A 200 -9.77 2.17 -2.80
CA ALA A 200 -10.68 3.27 -2.55
C ALA A 200 -10.04 4.45 -1.77
N ARG A 201 -8.86 4.24 -1.17
CA ARG A 201 -8.13 5.30 -0.46
C ARG A 201 -7.41 6.20 -1.47
N PRO A 202 -7.49 7.54 -1.31
CA PRO A 202 -6.83 8.49 -2.20
C PRO A 202 -5.33 8.70 -1.88
N ASP A 203 -4.79 7.99 -0.87
CA ASP A 203 -3.42 8.16 -0.36
C ASP A 203 -2.43 7.12 -0.96
N GLU A 204 -1.17 7.20 -0.50
CA GLU A 204 -0.08 6.30 -0.92
C GLU A 204 -0.36 4.84 -0.56
N ILE A 205 -1.10 4.57 0.52
CA ILE A 205 -1.47 3.22 0.93
C ILE A 205 -2.43 2.60 -0.07
N GLY A 206 -3.40 3.39 -0.57
CA GLY A 206 -4.31 2.95 -1.63
C GLY A 206 -3.57 2.63 -2.94
N ARG A 207 -2.63 3.49 -3.34
CA ARG A 207 -1.78 3.26 -4.52
C ARG A 207 -0.91 2.03 -4.37
N LEU A 208 -0.29 1.83 -3.20
CA LEU A 208 0.52 0.65 -2.89
C LEU A 208 -0.30 -0.64 -2.94
N SER A 209 -1.50 -0.64 -2.35
CA SER A 209 -2.43 -1.77 -2.43
C SER A 209 -2.77 -2.13 -3.88
N GLY A 210 -3.09 -1.13 -4.72
CA GLY A 210 -3.36 -1.31 -6.14
C GLY A 210 -2.18 -1.91 -6.90
N ALA A 211 -0.97 -1.39 -6.69
CA ALA A 211 0.25 -1.88 -7.31
C ALA A 211 0.57 -3.33 -6.90
N LEU A 212 0.47 -3.66 -5.61
CA LEU A 212 0.68 -5.03 -5.11
C LEU A 212 -0.35 -6.02 -5.69
N ARG A 213 -1.62 -5.63 -5.74
CA ARG A 213 -2.68 -6.44 -6.35
C ARG A 213 -2.42 -6.69 -7.83
N GLY A 214 -2.01 -5.66 -8.57
CA GLY A 214 -1.62 -5.78 -9.98
C GLY A 214 -0.45 -6.74 -10.18
N MET A 215 0.59 -6.62 -9.36
CA MET A 215 1.76 -7.50 -9.38
C MET A 215 1.38 -8.96 -9.09
N VAL A 216 0.59 -9.20 -8.04
CA VAL A 216 0.14 -10.54 -7.65
C VAL A 216 -0.77 -11.14 -8.74
N SER A 217 -1.67 -10.35 -9.33
CA SER A 217 -2.50 -10.80 -10.46
C SER A 217 -1.66 -11.20 -11.67
N ALA A 218 -0.67 -10.38 -12.06
CA ALA A 218 0.24 -10.69 -13.15
C ALA A 218 1.06 -11.97 -12.89
N LEU A 219 1.51 -12.16 -11.63
CA LEU A 219 2.23 -13.37 -11.22
C LEU A 219 1.35 -14.62 -11.35
N TYR A 220 0.10 -14.59 -10.88
CA TYR A 220 -0.81 -15.73 -11.01
C TYR A 220 -1.18 -16.01 -12.46
N ASN A 221 -1.42 -15.00 -13.27
CA ASN A 221 -1.66 -15.17 -14.69
C ASN A 221 -0.46 -15.86 -15.38
N ARG A 222 0.76 -15.52 -14.95
CA ARG A 222 1.98 -16.19 -15.48
C ARG A 222 2.11 -17.63 -14.99
N ILE A 223 1.76 -17.93 -13.73
CA ILE A 223 1.75 -19.29 -13.19
C ILE A 223 0.70 -20.14 -13.92
N ASP A 224 -0.55 -19.66 -13.99
CA ASP A 224 -1.65 -20.34 -14.69
C ASP A 224 -1.28 -20.60 -16.16
N GLY A 225 -0.66 -19.60 -16.82
CA GLY A 225 -0.17 -19.73 -18.19
C GLY A 225 0.93 -20.80 -18.35
N ASN A 226 1.84 -20.91 -17.38
CA ASN A 226 2.88 -21.94 -17.40
C ASN A 226 2.34 -23.34 -17.10
N GLU A 227 1.37 -23.47 -16.17
CA GLU A 227 0.71 -24.74 -15.89
C GLU A 227 -0.08 -25.23 -17.11
N GLN A 228 -0.82 -24.33 -17.76
CA GLN A 228 -1.54 -24.64 -19.00
C GLN A 228 -0.55 -25.06 -20.10
N PHE A 229 0.56 -24.33 -20.27
CA PHE A 229 1.59 -24.67 -21.24
C PHE A 229 2.18 -26.06 -21.00
N ALA A 230 2.51 -26.39 -19.74
CA ALA A 230 3.04 -27.71 -19.40
C ALA A 230 2.02 -28.84 -19.69
N ALA A 231 0.74 -28.60 -19.42
CA ALA A 231 -0.33 -29.55 -19.74
C ALA A 231 -0.48 -29.76 -21.26
N ASP A 232 -0.49 -28.65 -22.03
CA ASP A 232 -0.60 -28.67 -23.47
C ASP A 232 0.61 -29.39 -24.11
N VAL A 233 1.84 -29.10 -23.66
CA VAL A 233 3.08 -29.80 -24.06
C VAL A 233 2.96 -31.31 -23.82
N ALA A 234 2.50 -31.72 -22.62
CA ALA A 234 2.36 -33.11 -22.28
C ALA A 234 1.36 -33.83 -23.19
N HIS A 235 0.27 -33.17 -23.56
CA HIS A 235 -0.72 -33.70 -24.51
C HIS A 235 -0.15 -33.83 -25.92
N GLU A 236 0.55 -32.79 -26.41
CA GLU A 236 1.13 -32.78 -27.77
C GLU A 236 2.30 -33.76 -27.93
N ILE A 237 3.05 -34.05 -26.87
CA ILE A 237 4.07 -35.13 -26.89
C ILE A 237 3.43 -36.52 -26.82
N LYS A 238 2.37 -36.70 -26.02
CA LYS A 238 1.70 -38.00 -25.86
C LYS A 238 1.07 -38.49 -27.14
N ASN A 239 0.53 -37.62 -27.98
CA ASN A 239 -0.14 -37.97 -29.21
C ASN A 239 0.79 -38.71 -30.22
N PRO A 240 1.92 -38.13 -30.69
CA PRO A 240 2.83 -38.82 -31.58
C PRO A 240 3.48 -40.05 -30.93
N LEU A 241 3.76 -40.05 -29.63
CA LEU A 241 4.25 -41.22 -28.92
C LEU A 241 3.27 -42.37 -28.92
N ALA A 242 1.96 -42.10 -28.80
CA ALA A 242 0.92 -43.14 -28.91
C ALA A 242 0.83 -43.71 -30.34
N SER A 243 0.93 -42.82 -31.36
CA SER A 243 0.98 -43.23 -32.78
C SER A 243 2.21 -44.08 -33.07
N LEU A 244 3.41 -43.64 -32.67
CA LEU A 244 4.66 -44.38 -32.80
C LEU A 244 4.57 -45.75 -32.13
N ARG A 245 4.04 -45.85 -30.91
CA ARG A 245 3.86 -47.13 -30.22
C ARG A 245 2.93 -48.07 -30.95
N SER A 246 1.86 -47.53 -31.51
CA SER A 246 0.89 -48.31 -32.32
C SER A 246 1.52 -48.78 -33.62
N ALA A 247 2.22 -47.89 -34.36
CA ALA A 247 2.91 -48.22 -35.61
C ALA A 247 3.98 -49.29 -35.41
N VAL A 248 4.84 -49.17 -34.36
CA VAL A 248 5.85 -50.19 -34.03
C VAL A 248 5.22 -51.50 -33.60
N GLY A 249 4.11 -51.47 -32.86
CA GLY A 249 3.36 -52.68 -32.48
C GLY A 249 2.79 -53.42 -33.72
N THR A 250 2.24 -52.68 -34.65
CA THR A 250 1.64 -53.20 -35.89
C THR A 250 2.73 -53.67 -36.84
N LEU A 251 3.88 -52.97 -36.93
CA LEU A 251 5.01 -53.35 -37.77
C LEU A 251 5.54 -54.76 -37.47
N ARG A 252 5.43 -55.23 -36.24
CA ARG A 252 5.87 -56.57 -35.79
C ARG A 252 4.92 -57.67 -36.30
N LEU A 253 3.71 -57.35 -36.68
CA LEU A 253 2.66 -58.30 -37.08
C LEU A 253 2.48 -58.36 -38.59
N ILE A 254 2.87 -57.35 -39.32
CA ILE A 254 2.65 -57.21 -40.76
C ILE A 254 3.74 -57.98 -41.55
N LYS A 255 3.30 -58.73 -42.58
CA LYS A 255 4.18 -59.47 -43.50
C LYS A 255 4.27 -58.83 -44.89
N ARG A 256 3.40 -57.88 -45.19
CA ARG A 256 3.35 -57.25 -46.55
C ARG A 256 4.29 -56.03 -46.55
N GLU A 257 5.16 -55.97 -47.56
CA GLU A 257 6.20 -54.92 -47.62
C GLU A 257 5.62 -53.53 -47.89
N ASP A 258 4.59 -53.42 -48.73
CA ASP A 258 3.88 -52.15 -48.97
C ASP A 258 3.26 -51.52 -47.70
N GLN A 259 2.78 -52.34 -46.75
CA GLN A 259 2.24 -51.90 -45.47
C GLN A 259 3.33 -51.58 -44.47
N ARG A 260 4.48 -52.26 -44.52
CA ARG A 260 5.65 -51.96 -43.68
C ARG A 260 6.22 -50.61 -44.06
N GLU A 261 6.37 -50.29 -45.35
CA GLU A 261 6.87 -49.03 -45.85
C GLU A 261 5.99 -47.85 -45.34
N LYS A 262 4.67 -47.97 -45.49
CA LYS A 262 3.73 -46.97 -44.96
C LYS A 262 3.86 -46.76 -43.44
N LEU A 263 4.09 -47.80 -42.63
CA LEU A 263 4.28 -47.67 -41.20
C LEU A 263 5.63 -47.05 -40.85
N LEU A 264 6.66 -47.30 -41.65
CA LEU A 264 7.95 -46.63 -41.50
C LEU A 264 7.85 -45.13 -41.81
N ASP A 265 7.09 -44.79 -42.86
CA ASP A 265 6.79 -43.39 -43.18
C ASP A 265 6.07 -42.69 -42.02
N VAL A 266 5.07 -43.34 -41.41
CA VAL A 266 4.38 -42.80 -40.22
C VAL A 266 5.36 -42.60 -39.05
N ILE A 267 6.24 -43.56 -38.81
CA ILE A 267 7.25 -43.48 -37.76
C ILE A 267 8.21 -42.32 -38.03
N ASP A 268 8.76 -42.21 -39.22
CA ASP A 268 9.67 -41.14 -39.62
C ASP A 268 9.00 -39.75 -39.48
N HIS A 269 7.77 -39.65 -39.94
CA HIS A 269 6.95 -38.45 -39.81
C HIS A 269 6.74 -38.03 -38.35
N ASP A 270 6.35 -38.96 -37.47
CA ASP A 270 6.10 -38.65 -36.04
C ASP A 270 7.40 -38.33 -35.31
N VAL A 271 8.54 -38.96 -35.66
CA VAL A 271 9.85 -38.61 -35.11
C VAL A 271 10.24 -37.17 -35.49
N ARG A 272 10.12 -36.81 -36.76
CA ARG A 272 10.38 -35.44 -37.23
C ARG A 272 9.45 -34.40 -36.58
N ARG A 273 8.20 -34.78 -36.31
CA ARG A 273 7.24 -33.93 -35.60
C ARG A 273 7.67 -33.71 -34.17
N LEU A 274 8.11 -34.75 -33.44
CA LEU A 274 8.61 -34.65 -32.08
C LEU A 274 9.88 -33.79 -31.99
N ASP A 275 10.83 -33.97 -32.93
CA ASP A 275 12.07 -33.18 -32.96
C ASP A 275 11.77 -31.67 -33.08
N ARG A 276 10.85 -31.31 -33.99
CA ARG A 276 10.39 -29.93 -34.16
C ARG A 276 9.67 -29.40 -32.92
N LEU A 277 8.77 -30.21 -32.33
CA LEU A 277 8.05 -29.81 -31.12
C LEU A 277 9.00 -29.51 -29.97
N VAL A 278 10.02 -30.35 -29.77
CA VAL A 278 11.05 -30.14 -28.74
C VAL A 278 11.86 -28.87 -29.01
N SER A 279 12.22 -28.63 -30.27
CA SER A 279 12.93 -27.41 -30.67
C SER A 279 12.08 -26.17 -30.45
N ASP A 280 10.80 -26.19 -30.80
CA ASP A 280 9.89 -25.07 -30.61
C ASP A 280 9.60 -24.79 -29.14
N ILE A 281 9.47 -25.82 -28.28
CA ILE A 281 9.34 -25.70 -26.85
C ILE A 281 10.60 -25.06 -26.25
N SER A 282 11.79 -25.51 -26.67
CA SER A 282 13.07 -24.96 -26.23
C SER A 282 13.18 -23.47 -26.58
N ASN A 283 12.81 -23.11 -27.82
CA ASN A 283 12.82 -21.73 -28.28
C ASN A 283 11.80 -20.87 -27.54
N ALA A 284 10.58 -21.35 -27.32
CA ALA A 284 9.57 -20.65 -26.54
C ALA A 284 9.98 -20.42 -25.07
N SER A 285 10.63 -21.41 -24.46
CA SER A 285 11.14 -21.31 -23.09
C SER A 285 12.28 -20.30 -22.94
N ARG A 286 13.15 -20.19 -23.95
CA ARG A 286 14.27 -19.22 -23.96
C ARG A 286 13.79 -17.79 -24.23
N LEU A 287 12.76 -17.64 -25.05
CA LEU A 287 12.23 -16.35 -25.48
C LEU A 287 11.92 -15.43 -24.29
N ASP A 288 11.24 -15.92 -23.27
CA ASP A 288 10.92 -15.15 -22.04
C ASP A 288 12.17 -14.59 -21.35
N SER A 289 13.28 -15.33 -21.40
CA SER A 289 14.55 -14.93 -20.77
C SER A 289 15.34 -13.94 -21.63
N GLU A 290 15.28 -14.07 -22.93
CA GLU A 290 16.02 -13.26 -23.89
C GLU A 290 15.36 -11.88 -24.06
N LEU A 291 14.02 -11.84 -24.16
CA LEU A 291 13.25 -10.59 -24.23
C LEU A 291 13.46 -9.66 -23.00
N VAL A 292 13.93 -10.19 -21.89
CA VAL A 292 14.21 -9.40 -20.66
C VAL A 292 15.68 -9.00 -20.55
N LYS A 293 16.60 -9.76 -21.18
CA LYS A 293 18.06 -9.62 -20.97
C LYS A 293 18.79 -8.94 -22.10
N GLU A 294 18.27 -9.05 -23.32
CA GLU A 294 18.90 -8.48 -24.49
C GLU A 294 18.49 -7.02 -24.66
N GLU A 295 19.44 -6.17 -25.02
CA GLU A 295 19.19 -4.75 -25.31
C GLU A 295 18.62 -4.64 -26.74
N GLU A 296 17.58 -3.83 -26.87
CA GLU A 296 17.00 -3.50 -28.17
C GLU A 296 17.95 -2.60 -28.95
N GLU A 297 18.26 -2.97 -30.21
CA GLU A 297 19.12 -2.21 -31.10
C GLU A 297 18.33 -1.64 -32.29
N PRO A 298 18.73 -0.50 -32.86
CA PRO A 298 18.14 0.01 -34.08
C PRO A 298 18.62 -0.78 -35.29
N PHE A 299 17.70 -1.26 -36.12
CA PHE A 299 18.00 -1.98 -37.36
C PHE A 299 17.04 -1.59 -38.50
N ASP A 300 17.43 -1.86 -39.74
CA ASP A 300 16.57 -1.62 -40.92
C ASP A 300 15.64 -2.82 -41.16
N LEU A 301 14.36 -2.61 -40.80
CA LEU A 301 13.30 -3.59 -40.93
C LEU A 301 13.10 -4.02 -42.40
N LEU A 302 13.20 -3.09 -43.37
CA LEU A 302 12.96 -3.41 -44.77
C LEU A 302 14.08 -4.26 -45.34
N MET A 303 15.32 -4.01 -44.98
CA MET A 303 16.46 -4.83 -45.35
C MET A 303 16.33 -6.24 -44.81
N MET A 304 15.94 -6.40 -43.55
CA MET A 304 15.67 -7.72 -42.96
C MET A 304 14.57 -8.47 -43.70
N ILE A 305 13.41 -7.83 -43.97
CA ILE A 305 12.28 -8.45 -44.70
C ILE A 305 12.68 -8.80 -46.14
N SER A 306 13.46 -7.94 -46.81
CA SER A 306 13.96 -8.21 -48.17
C SER A 306 14.84 -9.45 -48.22
N ASN A 307 15.79 -9.58 -47.26
CA ASN A 307 16.66 -10.75 -47.15
C ASN A 307 15.87 -12.05 -46.89
N LEU A 308 14.87 -12.00 -46.00
CA LEU A 308 13.98 -13.13 -45.72
C LEU A 308 13.13 -13.48 -46.97
N GLY A 309 12.59 -12.46 -47.64
CA GLY A 309 11.81 -12.63 -48.87
C GLY A 309 12.59 -13.25 -50.00
N GLN A 310 13.87 -12.93 -50.15
CA GLN A 310 14.75 -13.56 -51.13
C GLN A 310 14.92 -15.04 -50.84
N TYR A 311 15.27 -15.39 -49.58
CA TYR A 311 15.53 -16.77 -49.18
C TYR A 311 14.26 -17.65 -49.22
N LEU A 312 13.17 -17.20 -48.55
CA LEU A 312 11.91 -17.97 -48.48
C LEU A 312 11.12 -17.94 -49.80
N GLY A 313 11.26 -16.86 -50.58
CA GLY A 313 10.66 -16.75 -51.91
C GLY A 313 11.23 -17.72 -52.93
N GLU A 314 12.51 -18.11 -52.82
CA GLU A 314 13.07 -19.17 -53.66
C GLU A 314 12.41 -20.54 -53.40
N ASP A 315 12.14 -20.86 -52.14
CA ASP A 315 11.44 -22.11 -51.77
C ASP A 315 9.97 -22.09 -52.25
N ALA A 316 9.29 -20.94 -52.10
CA ALA A 316 7.93 -20.75 -52.61
C ALA A 316 7.85 -20.97 -54.14
N ARG A 317 8.77 -20.35 -54.90
CA ARG A 317 8.82 -20.49 -56.39
C ARG A 317 9.11 -21.91 -56.82
N LYS A 318 9.94 -22.68 -56.10
CA LYS A 318 10.17 -24.11 -56.40
C LYS A 318 8.89 -24.95 -56.27
N ARG A 319 7.90 -24.48 -55.49
CA ARG A 319 6.59 -25.10 -55.32
C ARG A 319 5.50 -24.54 -56.27
N GLY A 320 5.90 -23.66 -57.22
CA GLY A 320 4.97 -23.04 -58.16
C GLY A 320 4.17 -21.85 -57.57
N ILE A 321 4.59 -21.30 -56.39
CA ILE A 321 3.92 -20.22 -55.75
C ILE A 321 4.58 -18.88 -56.14
N ASP A 322 3.78 -17.91 -56.62
CA ASP A 322 4.26 -16.56 -56.95
C ASP A 322 4.57 -15.79 -55.69
N PHE A 323 5.87 -15.39 -55.52
CA PHE A 323 6.31 -14.61 -54.36
C PHE A 323 6.60 -13.18 -54.75
N ILE A 324 5.81 -12.21 -54.19
CA ILE A 324 5.82 -10.79 -54.50
C ILE A 324 6.26 -10.00 -53.28
N THR A 325 7.27 -9.14 -53.42
CA THR A 325 7.73 -8.22 -52.37
C THR A 325 7.47 -6.77 -52.80
N ASP A 326 6.68 -6.02 -52.01
CA ASP A 326 6.31 -4.63 -52.27
C ASP A 326 6.72 -3.78 -51.05
N LEU A 327 7.98 -3.36 -51.04
CA LEU A 327 8.59 -2.60 -49.94
C LEU A 327 8.91 -1.17 -50.38
N PRO A 328 8.74 -0.16 -49.52
CA PRO A 328 9.20 1.21 -49.77
C PRO A 328 10.70 1.27 -50.04
N GLU A 329 11.13 2.26 -50.85
CA GLU A 329 12.56 2.47 -51.14
C GLU A 329 13.33 3.09 -49.93
N GLN A 330 12.62 3.84 -49.07
CA GLN A 330 13.24 4.47 -47.89
C GLN A 330 13.34 3.49 -46.72
N PRO A 331 14.54 3.38 -46.10
CA PRO A 331 14.73 2.48 -44.97
C PRO A 331 13.81 2.86 -43.80
N ILE A 332 13.32 1.86 -43.08
CA ILE A 332 12.50 2.05 -41.87
C ILE A 332 13.27 1.45 -40.71
N ILE A 333 13.79 2.34 -39.85
CA ILE A 333 14.52 1.92 -38.67
C ILE A 333 13.52 1.62 -37.55
N VAL A 334 13.67 0.45 -36.92
CA VAL A 334 12.91 -0.02 -35.77
C VAL A 334 13.88 -0.36 -34.64
N HIS A 335 13.49 -0.15 -33.40
CA HIS A 335 14.25 -0.61 -32.24
C HIS A 335 13.73 -1.96 -31.80
N GLY A 336 14.62 -2.94 -31.61
CA GLY A 336 14.21 -4.27 -31.17
C GLY A 336 15.29 -5.32 -31.36
N LEU A 337 14.91 -6.57 -31.09
CA LEU A 337 15.76 -7.73 -31.30
C LEU A 337 15.57 -8.24 -32.74
N GLU A 338 16.46 -7.85 -33.66
CA GLU A 338 16.34 -8.16 -35.09
C GLU A 338 16.11 -9.66 -35.33
N ALA A 339 16.87 -10.55 -34.69
CA ALA A 339 16.75 -12.00 -34.85
C ALA A 339 15.37 -12.53 -34.44
N ARG A 340 14.76 -11.93 -33.40
CA ARG A 340 13.42 -12.33 -32.91
C ARG A 340 12.32 -11.81 -33.82
N LEU A 341 12.42 -10.58 -34.29
CA LEU A 341 11.49 -10.04 -35.28
C LEU A 341 11.61 -10.75 -36.62
N ALA A 342 12.81 -11.12 -37.03
CA ALA A 342 13.01 -12.00 -38.22
C ALA A 342 12.28 -13.36 -38.07
N GLN A 343 12.34 -13.96 -36.89
CA GLN A 343 11.61 -15.21 -36.60
C GLN A 343 10.09 -15.03 -36.76
N VAL A 344 9.50 -13.87 -36.43
CA VAL A 344 8.08 -13.59 -36.68
C VAL A 344 7.77 -13.74 -38.18
N PHE A 345 8.53 -13.04 -39.03
CA PHE A 345 8.27 -13.06 -40.47
C PHE A 345 8.59 -14.40 -41.12
N VAL A 346 9.63 -15.10 -40.64
CA VAL A 346 9.87 -16.50 -41.07
C VAL A 346 8.66 -17.38 -40.78
N ASN A 347 8.09 -17.27 -39.57
CA ASN A 347 6.91 -18.04 -39.20
C ASN A 347 5.70 -17.69 -40.07
N LEU A 348 5.44 -16.39 -40.33
CA LEU A 348 4.30 -15.95 -41.15
C LEU A 348 4.44 -16.37 -42.59
N ILE A 349 5.62 -16.16 -43.20
CA ILE A 349 5.87 -16.53 -44.60
C ILE A 349 5.86 -18.05 -44.77
N SER A 350 6.52 -18.80 -43.91
CA SER A 350 6.51 -20.27 -43.96
C SER A 350 5.12 -20.83 -43.74
N ASN A 351 4.28 -20.18 -42.94
CA ASN A 351 2.88 -20.55 -42.78
C ASN A 351 2.10 -20.33 -44.09
N ALA A 352 2.25 -19.14 -44.71
CA ALA A 352 1.66 -18.86 -46.01
C ALA A 352 2.07 -19.89 -47.08
N VAL A 353 3.39 -20.17 -47.24
CA VAL A 353 3.92 -21.18 -48.16
C VAL A 353 3.31 -22.58 -47.92
N SER A 354 2.99 -22.88 -46.66
CA SER A 354 2.46 -24.20 -46.30
C SER A 354 0.95 -24.39 -46.56
N PHE A 355 0.22 -23.29 -46.76
CA PHE A 355 -1.22 -23.32 -47.10
C PHE A 355 -1.50 -23.04 -48.55
N CYS A 356 -0.52 -22.52 -49.30
CA CYS A 356 -0.63 -22.29 -50.72
C CYS A 356 -0.30 -23.54 -51.54
N GLU A 357 -0.94 -23.65 -52.72
CA GLU A 357 -0.73 -24.66 -53.73
C GLU A 357 -0.05 -24.07 -54.97
N ASP A 358 0.26 -24.93 -55.97
CA ASP A 358 0.81 -24.49 -57.27
C ASP A 358 -0.15 -23.52 -57.97
N GLY A 359 0.33 -22.34 -58.36
CA GLY A 359 -0.45 -21.27 -58.95
C GLY A 359 -0.97 -20.22 -57.96
N ASP A 360 -0.80 -20.42 -56.65
CA ASP A 360 -1.11 -19.40 -55.62
C ASP A 360 -0.05 -18.30 -55.60
N ALA A 361 -0.35 -17.22 -54.89
CA ALA A 361 0.53 -16.09 -54.70
C ALA A 361 0.68 -15.71 -53.21
N ILE A 362 1.89 -15.30 -52.85
CA ILE A 362 2.21 -14.72 -51.54
C ILE A 362 2.75 -13.32 -51.75
N ARG A 363 2.17 -12.32 -51.09
CA ARG A 363 2.63 -10.93 -51.14
C ARG A 363 3.08 -10.46 -49.77
N VAL A 364 4.30 -9.93 -49.67
CA VAL A 364 4.84 -9.30 -48.47
C VAL A 364 5.01 -7.81 -48.78
N TRP A 365 4.34 -6.98 -48.02
CA TRP A 365 4.44 -5.53 -48.21
C TRP A 365 4.52 -4.78 -46.89
N ALA A 366 5.10 -3.54 -46.90
CA ALA A 366 5.24 -2.70 -45.73
C ALA A 366 4.75 -1.28 -46.03
N ARG A 367 4.17 -0.64 -45.02
CA ARG A 367 3.72 0.75 -45.07
C ARG A 367 4.04 1.46 -43.75
N LYS A 368 4.72 2.59 -43.85
CA LYS A 368 4.96 3.47 -42.69
C LYS A 368 3.71 4.33 -42.42
N ARG A 369 3.27 4.39 -41.19
CA ARG A 369 2.29 5.32 -40.63
C ARG A 369 3.02 6.24 -39.65
N GLU A 370 2.33 7.26 -39.10
CA GLU A 370 2.95 8.31 -38.26
C GLU A 370 3.91 7.76 -37.19
N ASN A 371 3.44 6.81 -36.35
CA ASN A 371 4.21 6.25 -35.22
C ASN A 371 4.39 4.73 -35.31
N ARG A 372 4.08 4.13 -36.46
CA ARG A 372 4.14 2.68 -36.62
C ARG A 372 4.47 2.29 -38.06
N VAL A 373 5.12 1.17 -38.21
CA VAL A 373 5.22 0.47 -39.50
C VAL A 373 4.29 -0.73 -39.48
N LEU A 374 3.51 -0.89 -40.54
CA LEU A 374 2.73 -2.09 -40.79
C LEU A 374 3.46 -2.95 -41.79
N VAL A 375 3.72 -4.20 -41.44
CA VAL A 375 4.21 -5.24 -42.36
C VAL A 375 3.12 -6.28 -42.52
N VAL A 376 2.82 -6.61 -43.74
CA VAL A 376 1.68 -7.49 -44.09
C VAL A 376 2.18 -8.64 -44.95
N VAL A 377 1.76 -9.85 -44.57
CA VAL A 377 1.94 -11.08 -45.35
C VAL A 377 0.56 -11.54 -45.78
N GLU A 378 0.32 -11.56 -47.07
CA GLU A 378 -0.92 -12.00 -47.73
C GLU A 378 -0.67 -13.26 -48.50
N ASP A 379 -1.61 -14.17 -48.49
CA ASP A 379 -1.63 -15.38 -49.36
C ASP A 379 -2.98 -15.51 -50.06
N THR A 380 -3.00 -16.24 -51.17
CA THR A 380 -4.22 -16.58 -51.94
C THR A 380 -4.71 -17.99 -51.64
N GLY A 381 -4.25 -18.56 -50.54
CA GLY A 381 -4.68 -19.90 -50.12
C GLY A 381 -6.14 -19.95 -49.63
N PRO A 382 -6.55 -21.02 -48.96
CA PRO A 382 -7.95 -21.25 -48.58
C PRO A 382 -8.53 -20.27 -47.53
N GLY A 383 -7.70 -19.37 -47.02
CA GLY A 383 -8.09 -18.45 -45.94
C GLY A 383 -8.16 -19.11 -44.55
N ILE A 384 -8.72 -18.42 -43.61
CA ILE A 384 -8.82 -18.81 -42.19
C ILE A 384 -10.30 -18.99 -41.84
N PRO A 385 -10.75 -20.17 -41.37
CA PRO A 385 -12.13 -20.34 -40.89
C PRO A 385 -12.48 -19.29 -39.84
N GLU A 386 -13.67 -18.68 -39.93
CA GLU A 386 -14.11 -17.59 -39.05
C GLU A 386 -13.96 -17.94 -37.56
N GLN A 387 -14.31 -19.18 -37.18
CA GLN A 387 -14.21 -19.64 -35.78
C GLN A 387 -12.74 -19.80 -35.32
N ALA A 388 -11.80 -19.83 -36.26
CA ALA A 388 -10.38 -19.98 -35.99
C ALA A 388 -9.66 -18.64 -35.81
N LEU A 389 -10.12 -17.54 -36.42
CA LEU A 389 -9.49 -16.23 -36.41
C LEU A 389 -9.12 -15.76 -34.98
N SER A 390 -10.01 -15.99 -34.00
CA SER A 390 -9.76 -15.64 -32.58
C SER A 390 -8.84 -16.62 -31.84
N LYS A 391 -8.50 -17.78 -32.47
CA LYS A 391 -7.80 -18.90 -31.83
C LYS A 391 -6.43 -19.18 -32.42
N ILE A 392 -6.14 -18.73 -33.66
CA ILE A 392 -4.91 -19.08 -34.38
C ILE A 392 -3.63 -18.64 -33.66
N PHE A 393 -3.70 -17.63 -32.78
CA PHE A 393 -2.59 -17.19 -31.94
C PHE A 393 -2.52 -17.92 -30.59
N LYS A 394 -3.42 -18.86 -30.29
CA LYS A 394 -3.31 -19.73 -29.12
C LYS A 394 -2.25 -20.80 -29.35
N ARG A 395 -1.53 -21.15 -28.29
CA ARG A 395 -0.50 -22.22 -28.35
C ARG A 395 -1.13 -23.54 -28.76
N PHE A 396 -0.43 -24.31 -29.60
CA PHE A 396 -0.83 -25.62 -30.11
C PHE A 396 -2.14 -25.66 -30.92
N TYR A 397 -2.65 -24.49 -31.28
CA TYR A 397 -3.83 -24.45 -32.13
C TYR A 397 -3.43 -24.74 -33.60
N SER A 398 -4.03 -25.76 -34.18
CA SER A 398 -3.91 -26.11 -35.60
C SER A 398 -5.25 -26.64 -36.11
N GLN A 399 -5.69 -26.15 -37.26
CA GLN A 399 -6.85 -26.66 -38.00
C GLN A 399 -6.37 -27.04 -39.38
N ARG A 400 -5.74 -28.22 -39.54
CA ARG A 400 -5.35 -28.76 -40.83
C ARG A 400 -6.06 -30.07 -41.07
N PRO A 401 -6.40 -30.39 -42.33
CA PRO A 401 -6.81 -31.77 -42.74
C PRO A 401 -5.72 -32.75 -42.32
N GLU A 402 -6.10 -33.98 -41.98
CA GLU A 402 -5.18 -35.04 -41.53
C GLU A 402 -4.04 -35.33 -42.51
N GLU A 403 -4.25 -35.10 -43.78
CA GLU A 403 -3.29 -35.32 -44.86
C GLU A 403 -2.10 -34.33 -44.85
N HIS A 404 -2.26 -33.16 -44.18
CA HIS A 404 -1.23 -32.13 -44.03
C HIS A 404 -0.83 -31.90 -42.55
N PHE A 405 -1.31 -32.79 -41.67
CA PHE A 405 -0.94 -32.81 -40.25
C PHE A 405 0.53 -33.22 -40.11
N GLY A 406 1.41 -32.30 -39.81
CA GLY A 406 2.78 -32.70 -39.47
C GLY A 406 3.86 -31.67 -39.67
N ASN A 407 3.58 -30.60 -40.38
CA ASN A 407 4.65 -29.63 -40.68
C ASN A 407 4.77 -28.47 -39.71
N ASN A 408 3.82 -28.25 -38.80
CA ASN A 408 3.86 -27.13 -37.85
C ASN A 408 3.42 -27.60 -36.46
N SER A 409 4.13 -27.13 -35.40
CA SER A 409 3.88 -27.46 -34.01
C SER A 409 2.65 -26.74 -33.40
N GLY A 410 2.08 -25.77 -34.12
CA GLY A 410 1.04 -24.87 -33.57
C GLY A 410 1.58 -23.83 -32.58
N LEU A 411 2.89 -23.72 -32.44
CA LEU A 411 3.54 -22.74 -31.58
C LEU A 411 3.98 -21.46 -32.31
N GLY A 412 4.25 -21.55 -33.63
CA GLY A 412 4.85 -20.46 -34.41
C GLY A 412 4.09 -19.14 -34.33
N LEU A 413 2.75 -19.17 -34.54
CA LEU A 413 1.91 -17.96 -34.45
C LEU A 413 1.81 -17.41 -33.01
N ALA A 414 1.75 -18.29 -32.00
CA ALA A 414 1.74 -17.88 -30.59
C ALA A 414 3.07 -17.22 -30.18
N ILE A 415 4.20 -17.78 -30.62
CA ILE A 415 5.54 -17.20 -30.44
C ILE A 415 5.63 -15.85 -31.16
N SER A 416 5.14 -15.76 -32.41
CA SER A 416 5.13 -14.52 -33.18
C SER A 416 4.35 -13.41 -32.44
N LYS A 417 3.20 -13.74 -31.89
CA LYS A 417 2.42 -12.78 -31.09
C LYS A 417 3.17 -12.33 -29.84
N GLN A 418 3.79 -13.24 -29.12
CA GLN A 418 4.55 -12.93 -27.92
C GLN A 418 5.76 -12.02 -28.23
N ILE A 419 6.49 -12.26 -29.33
CA ILE A 419 7.60 -11.42 -29.77
C ILE A 419 7.09 -10.02 -30.14
N VAL A 420 6.05 -9.90 -30.95
CA VAL A 420 5.51 -8.61 -31.37
C VAL A 420 4.99 -7.79 -30.20
N GLU A 421 4.25 -8.42 -29.29
CA GLU A 421 3.75 -7.75 -28.08
C GLU A 421 4.88 -7.28 -27.14
N ALA A 422 5.96 -8.06 -27.03
CA ALA A 422 7.13 -7.67 -26.23
C ALA A 422 7.85 -6.44 -26.80
N HIS A 423 7.79 -6.22 -28.12
CA HIS A 423 8.31 -5.01 -28.79
C HIS A 423 7.28 -3.87 -28.85
N GLY A 424 6.23 -3.89 -28.05
CA GLY A 424 5.18 -2.86 -28.03
C GLY A 424 4.32 -2.81 -29.30
N GLY A 425 4.41 -3.86 -30.14
CA GLY A 425 3.68 -4.00 -31.39
C GLY A 425 2.33 -4.70 -31.23
N VAL A 426 1.64 -4.87 -32.33
CA VAL A 426 0.37 -5.59 -32.43
C VAL A 426 0.40 -6.55 -33.64
N ILE A 427 -0.20 -7.72 -33.51
CA ILE A 427 -0.35 -8.69 -34.59
C ILE A 427 -1.80 -9.17 -34.65
N TRP A 428 -2.34 -9.26 -35.87
CA TRP A 428 -3.67 -9.84 -36.13
C TRP A 428 -3.72 -10.53 -37.49
N ALA A 429 -4.79 -11.25 -37.70
CA ALA A 429 -5.06 -11.88 -38.98
C ALA A 429 -6.51 -11.62 -39.41
N GLU A 430 -6.73 -11.56 -40.72
CA GLU A 430 -8.01 -11.36 -41.35
C GLU A 430 -8.08 -12.15 -42.67
N ASN A 431 -9.27 -12.40 -43.16
CA ASN A 431 -9.49 -12.99 -44.49
C ASN A 431 -9.54 -11.89 -45.56
N ILE A 432 -8.91 -12.12 -46.69
CA ILE A 432 -9.05 -11.29 -47.86
C ILE A 432 -10.37 -11.72 -48.55
N ARG A 433 -11.27 -10.76 -48.78
CA ARG A 433 -12.58 -10.97 -49.39
C ARG A 433 -12.76 -10.13 -50.65
N PRO A 434 -13.61 -10.56 -51.60
CA PRO A 434 -13.89 -9.77 -52.80
C PRO A 434 -14.46 -8.37 -52.50
N THR A 435 -15.25 -8.25 -51.42
CA THR A 435 -15.77 -7.00 -50.88
C THR A 435 -15.87 -7.09 -49.38
N ASP A 436 -15.56 -6.02 -48.68
CA ASP A 436 -15.70 -5.90 -47.20
C ASP A 436 -17.19 -5.92 -46.76
N ALA A 437 -18.12 -5.74 -47.70
CA ALA A 437 -19.56 -5.71 -47.43
C ALA A 437 -20.21 -7.09 -47.32
N ASP A 438 -19.57 -8.14 -47.87
CA ASP A 438 -20.12 -9.52 -47.90
C ASP A 438 -19.24 -10.46 -47.07
N ILE A 439 -19.59 -10.57 -45.79
CA ILE A 439 -18.93 -11.47 -44.83
C ILE A 439 -19.19 -12.95 -45.14
N SER A 440 -20.21 -13.25 -45.97
CA SER A 440 -20.57 -14.63 -46.32
C SER A 440 -19.86 -15.18 -47.55
N SER A 441 -19.12 -14.32 -48.30
CA SER A 441 -18.31 -14.77 -49.42
C SER A 441 -17.14 -15.61 -48.97
N ASP A 442 -16.77 -16.63 -49.78
CA ASP A 442 -15.58 -17.42 -49.57
C ASP A 442 -14.33 -16.52 -49.57
N PRO A 443 -13.40 -16.72 -48.62
CA PRO A 443 -12.17 -15.94 -48.58
C PRO A 443 -11.32 -16.21 -49.84
N LEU A 444 -10.70 -15.12 -50.34
CA LEU A 444 -9.74 -15.19 -51.45
C LEU A 444 -8.31 -15.48 -50.92
N GLY A 445 -8.15 -15.61 -49.63
CA GLY A 445 -6.87 -15.84 -48.97
C GLY A 445 -6.85 -15.29 -47.55
N ALA A 446 -5.69 -15.38 -46.89
CA ALA A 446 -5.46 -14.88 -45.59
C ALA A 446 -4.49 -13.68 -45.62
N ARG A 447 -4.62 -12.83 -44.62
CA ARG A 447 -3.76 -11.66 -44.38
C ARG A 447 -3.33 -11.63 -42.93
N PHE A 448 -2.03 -11.60 -42.68
CA PHE A 448 -1.43 -11.39 -41.38
C PHE A 448 -0.79 -10.00 -41.33
N VAL A 449 -1.11 -9.24 -40.33
CA VAL A 449 -0.63 -7.86 -40.18
C VAL A 449 0.18 -7.73 -38.86
N VAL A 450 1.38 -7.19 -38.99
CA VAL A 450 2.27 -6.87 -37.85
C VAL A 450 2.49 -5.35 -37.83
N GLY A 451 2.11 -4.73 -36.74
CA GLY A 451 2.35 -3.30 -36.48
C GLY A 451 3.43 -3.10 -35.42
N LEU A 452 4.55 -2.47 -35.79
CA LEU A 452 5.66 -2.17 -34.86
C LEU A 452 5.78 -0.67 -34.64
N PRO A 453 6.15 -0.21 -33.45
CA PRO A 453 6.48 1.22 -33.21
C PRO A 453 7.74 1.62 -34.00
N THR A 454 7.80 2.91 -34.44
CA THR A 454 8.96 3.46 -35.20
C THR A 454 9.49 4.71 -34.52
#